data_78262afc7ccd3c2dbcea0de3e6828653
#
_entry.id   78262afc7ccd3c2dbcea0de3e6828653
#
_cell.length_a   1.000
_cell.length_b   1.000
_cell.length_c   1.000
_cell.angle_alpha   90.00
_cell.angle_beta   90.00
_cell.angle_gamma   90.00
#
_symmetry.space_group_name_H-M   'P 1'
#
loop_
_entity.id
_entity.type
_entity.pdbx_description
1 polymer ?
#
loop_
_entity_poly.entity_id
_entity_poly.type
_entity_poly.pdbx_seq_one_letter_code
_entity_poly.pdbx_strand_id
1 'polypeptide(L)'
;AMDVLWEHRDDVEATLFDRSGQRDLFNQELDVVFYDLTTLHFESTNADPEDGELRRFGYSKNHRKDLTQVILGLLVDRDGVPVGYQLFPGNTYEPPSLPAILEKLKTKYHITRVVLVADRGIITKDNLADLLKARMEFILGMKLWSMTAAWQAKVMDKSQYRALNKSGTLLLREMEYQGSRLIVTWSQERADRDAFIREEIVKKIREQLAKKNPEPKQFV
;
A
#
# COMPACT_ATOMS: atom_id res chain seq x y z
N ALA A 1 -2.52 34.13 -0.16
CA ALA A 1 -1.37 33.24 0.05
C ALA A 1 -1.67 31.83 -0.48
N MET A 2 -2.78 31.19 -0.08
CA MET A 2 -3.12 29.84 -0.55
C MET A 2 -3.43 29.78 -2.05
N ASP A 3 -4.08 30.81 -2.58
CA ASP A 3 -4.40 30.89 -4.01
C ASP A 3 -3.12 30.93 -4.86
N VAL A 4 -2.11 31.69 -4.44
CA VAL A 4 -0.81 31.76 -5.12
C VAL A 4 -0.12 30.40 -5.09
N LEU A 5 -0.15 29.68 -3.95
CA LEU A 5 0.41 28.32 -3.89
C LEU A 5 -0.35 27.36 -4.80
N TRP A 6 -1.66 27.52 -4.89
CA TRP A 6 -2.48 26.68 -5.77
C TRP A 6 -2.20 26.96 -7.25
N GLU A 7 -2.05 28.21 -7.64
CA GLU A 7 -1.69 28.60 -9.01
C GLU A 7 -0.32 28.07 -9.43
N HIS A 8 0.65 28.05 -8.50
CA HIS A 8 2.04 27.59 -8.75
C HIS A 8 2.31 26.15 -8.28
N ARG A 9 1.27 25.36 -7.97
CA ARG A 9 1.46 24.01 -7.42
C ARG A 9 2.31 23.09 -8.31
N ASP A 10 2.14 23.20 -9.62
CA ASP A 10 2.87 22.38 -10.58
C ASP A 10 4.35 22.75 -10.65
N ASP A 11 4.67 24.05 -10.56
CA ASP A 11 6.04 24.58 -10.51
C ASP A 11 6.73 24.17 -9.20
N VAL A 12 6.01 24.22 -8.08
CA VAL A 12 6.51 23.79 -6.78
C VAL A 12 6.81 22.29 -6.80
N GLU A 13 5.88 21.48 -7.33
CA GLU A 13 6.06 20.03 -7.44
C GLU A 13 7.26 19.67 -8.35
N ALA A 14 7.38 20.33 -9.51
CA ALA A 14 8.52 20.14 -10.41
C ALA A 14 9.85 20.52 -9.73
N THR A 15 9.88 21.65 -9.03
CA THR A 15 11.08 22.11 -8.31
C THR A 15 11.48 21.13 -7.21
N LEU A 16 10.52 20.57 -6.47
CA LEU A 16 10.79 19.57 -5.44
C LEU A 16 11.34 18.28 -6.06
N PHE A 17 10.78 17.87 -7.18
CA PHE A 17 11.23 16.71 -7.93
C PHE A 17 12.65 16.89 -8.43
N ASP A 18 12.94 18.01 -9.10
CA ASP A 18 14.28 18.33 -9.61
C ASP A 18 15.35 18.38 -8.51
N ARG A 19 14.99 18.92 -7.34
CA ARG A 19 15.90 18.96 -6.18
C ARG A 19 16.15 17.56 -5.59
N SER A 20 15.18 16.66 -5.60
CA SER A 20 15.37 15.27 -5.16
C SER A 20 16.26 14.49 -6.12
N GLY A 21 16.14 14.73 -7.44
CA GLY A 21 16.99 14.16 -8.48
C GLY A 21 18.42 14.73 -8.50
N GLN A 22 18.61 16.01 -8.12
CA GLN A 22 19.93 16.66 -8.08
C GLN A 22 20.82 16.21 -6.91
N ARG A 23 20.28 15.50 -5.93
CA ARG A 23 21.10 14.92 -4.84
C ARG A 23 22.07 13.86 -5.33
N ASP A 24 21.82 13.30 -6.51
CA ASP A 24 22.72 12.37 -7.18
C ASP A 24 23.17 12.98 -8.53
N LEU A 25 24.11 13.91 -8.47
CA LEU A 25 24.72 14.58 -9.66
C LEU A 25 25.32 13.60 -10.69
N PHE A 26 25.40 12.31 -10.36
CA PHE A 26 25.98 11.26 -11.20
C PHE A 26 25.00 10.16 -11.60
N ASN A 27 23.80 10.08 -10.99
CA ASN A 27 22.77 9.10 -11.33
C ASN A 27 21.43 9.82 -11.51
N GLN A 28 21.04 10.05 -12.73
CA GLN A 28 19.75 10.62 -13.13
C GLN A 28 18.59 9.62 -12.99
N GLU A 29 18.78 8.52 -12.26
CA GLU A 29 17.77 7.49 -12.07
C GLU A 29 17.20 7.58 -10.66
N LEU A 30 15.91 7.87 -10.53
CA LEU A 30 15.16 7.63 -9.30
C LEU A 30 15.07 6.12 -9.12
N ASP A 31 15.96 5.54 -8.31
CA ASP A 31 16.09 4.09 -8.17
C ASP A 31 14.84 3.45 -7.55
N VAL A 32 14.26 4.11 -6.56
CA VAL A 32 13.13 3.55 -5.79
C VAL A 32 12.12 4.65 -5.46
N VAL A 33 10.85 4.40 -5.75
CA VAL A 33 9.73 5.23 -5.32
C VAL A 33 8.77 4.40 -4.49
N PHE A 34 8.51 4.85 -3.28
CA PHE A 34 7.47 4.30 -2.42
C PHE A 34 6.16 5.00 -2.72
N TYR A 35 5.10 4.22 -2.88
CA TYR A 35 3.76 4.72 -3.08
C TYR A 35 2.82 4.16 -2.03
N ASP A 36 2.11 5.05 -1.35
CA ASP A 36 1.06 4.68 -0.40
C ASP A 36 -0.12 5.63 -0.46
N LEU A 37 -1.27 5.13 -0.04
CA LEU A 37 -2.52 5.87 0.05
C LEU A 37 -2.87 6.14 1.51
N THR A 38 -3.10 7.40 1.81
CA THR A 38 -3.63 7.84 3.09
C THR A 38 -4.96 8.56 2.94
N THR A 39 -5.76 8.55 3.99
CA THR A 39 -7.06 9.21 4.02
C THR A 39 -6.98 10.46 4.87
N LEU A 40 -7.34 11.60 4.30
CA LEU A 40 -7.46 12.88 5.00
C LEU A 40 -8.94 13.11 5.30
N HIS A 41 -9.29 13.22 6.57
CA HIS A 41 -10.66 13.50 7.02
C HIS A 41 -10.88 14.99 7.23
N PHE A 42 -12.09 15.44 6.93
CA PHE A 42 -12.53 16.81 7.21
C PHE A 42 -13.57 16.78 8.34
N GLU A 43 -13.45 17.70 9.26
CA GLU A 43 -14.46 17.92 10.32
C GLU A 43 -15.76 18.53 9.76
N SER A 44 -16.12 18.12 8.55
CA SER A 44 -17.32 18.54 7.81
C SER A 44 -18.14 17.32 7.43
N THR A 45 -19.43 17.38 7.70
CA THR A 45 -20.39 16.35 7.31
C THR A 45 -20.93 16.54 5.88
N ASN A 46 -20.58 17.64 5.22
CA ASN A 46 -21.04 17.93 3.87
C ASN A 46 -20.02 17.43 2.83
N ALA A 47 -20.46 16.57 1.94
CA ALA A 47 -19.71 16.24 0.73
C ALA A 47 -19.76 17.46 -0.24
N ASP A 48 -18.82 17.52 -1.16
CA ASP A 48 -18.86 18.48 -2.23
C ASP A 48 -20.09 18.20 -3.12
N PRO A 49 -20.80 19.25 -3.62
CA PRO A 49 -22.11 19.08 -4.22
C PRO A 49 -22.10 18.34 -5.56
N GLU A 50 -21.01 18.43 -6.33
CA GLU A 50 -20.93 17.90 -7.69
C GLU A 50 -20.14 16.59 -7.80
N ASP A 51 -20.46 15.77 -8.80
CA ASP A 51 -19.71 14.58 -9.11
C ASP A 51 -18.30 14.93 -9.64
N GLY A 52 -17.31 14.23 -9.14
CA GLY A 52 -15.90 14.46 -9.49
C GLY A 52 -15.14 15.35 -8.51
N GLU A 53 -15.81 15.97 -7.55
CA GLU A 53 -15.16 16.73 -6.49
C GLU A 53 -14.53 15.81 -5.43
N LEU A 54 -13.55 16.35 -4.70
CA LEU A 54 -12.65 15.56 -3.88
C LEU A 54 -13.28 15.07 -2.57
N ARG A 55 -14.06 15.91 -1.87
CA ARG A 55 -14.61 15.55 -0.56
C ARG A 55 -15.83 14.65 -0.70
N ARG A 56 -15.66 13.37 -0.35
CA ARG A 56 -16.73 12.36 -0.41
C ARG A 56 -16.72 11.52 0.86
N PHE A 57 -17.89 10.97 1.19
CA PHE A 57 -17.96 9.88 2.14
C PHE A 57 -17.38 8.61 1.49
N GLY A 58 -16.56 7.87 2.22
CA GLY A 58 -15.92 6.69 1.69
C GLY A 58 -15.58 5.67 2.76
N TYR A 59 -14.88 4.62 2.35
CA TYR A 59 -14.35 3.63 3.30
C TYR A 59 -13.24 4.27 4.14
N SER A 60 -13.46 4.32 5.45
CA SER A 60 -12.49 4.86 6.40
C SER A 60 -11.77 3.74 7.15
N LYS A 61 -10.45 3.66 7.02
CA LYS A 61 -9.61 2.75 7.82
C LYS A 61 -9.72 3.05 9.33
N ASN A 62 -10.06 4.28 9.69
CA ASN A 62 -10.23 4.75 11.08
C ASN A 62 -11.68 4.65 11.58
N HIS A 63 -12.57 4.00 10.83
CA HIS A 63 -14.00 3.85 11.15
C HIS A 63 -14.79 5.16 11.28
N ARG A 64 -14.27 6.28 10.75
CA ARG A 64 -14.92 7.60 10.73
C ARG A 64 -15.81 7.75 9.49
N LYS A 65 -16.88 6.96 9.43
CA LYS A 65 -17.87 7.02 8.33
C LYS A 65 -18.77 8.24 8.38
N ASP A 66 -18.72 8.99 9.46
CA ASP A 66 -19.44 10.22 9.74
C ASP A 66 -18.82 11.46 9.09
N LEU A 67 -17.58 11.37 8.64
CA LEU A 67 -16.83 12.48 8.06
C LEU A 67 -16.59 12.30 6.57
N THR A 68 -16.55 13.42 5.85
CA THR A 68 -16.05 13.43 4.48
C THR A 68 -14.53 13.29 4.46
N GLN A 69 -14.03 12.72 3.40
CA GLN A 69 -12.61 12.43 3.25
C GLN A 69 -12.12 12.71 1.83
N VAL A 70 -10.80 12.80 1.71
CA VAL A 70 -10.05 12.83 0.45
C VAL A 70 -8.96 11.76 0.54
N ILE A 71 -8.68 11.09 -0.55
CA ILE A 71 -7.58 10.14 -0.60
C ILE A 71 -6.36 10.83 -1.21
N LEU A 72 -5.25 10.80 -0.47
CA LEU A 72 -3.95 11.29 -0.90
C LEU A 72 -3.07 10.10 -1.26
N GLY A 73 -2.67 10.00 -2.54
CA GLY A 73 -1.59 9.15 -2.98
C GLY A 73 -0.28 9.94 -2.90
N LEU A 74 0.68 9.44 -2.14
CA LEU A 74 1.97 10.08 -1.94
C LEU A 74 3.09 9.24 -2.55
N LEU A 75 3.95 9.90 -3.30
CA LEU A 75 5.18 9.34 -3.84
C LEU A 75 6.36 9.89 -3.02
N VAL A 76 7.17 9.00 -2.51
CA VAL A 76 8.38 9.37 -1.77
C VAL A 76 9.59 8.61 -2.32
N ASP A 77 10.75 9.25 -2.28
CA ASP A 77 12.01 8.61 -2.65
C ASP A 77 12.52 7.66 -1.54
N ARG A 78 13.67 7.03 -1.76
CA ARG A 78 14.31 6.11 -0.80
C ARG A 78 14.66 6.78 0.54
N ASP A 79 14.84 8.10 0.56
CA ASP A 79 15.17 8.87 1.76
C ASP A 79 13.92 9.36 2.49
N GLY A 80 12.73 9.04 1.98
CA GLY A 80 11.43 9.45 2.51
C GLY A 80 11.05 10.89 2.15
N VAL A 81 11.72 11.49 1.15
CA VAL A 81 11.39 12.84 0.67
C VAL A 81 10.21 12.75 -0.31
N PRO A 82 9.13 13.51 -0.10
CA PRO A 82 8.03 13.57 -1.06
C PRO A 82 8.50 14.11 -2.40
N VAL A 83 8.28 13.34 -3.46
CA VAL A 83 8.62 13.72 -4.85
C VAL A 83 7.39 14.01 -5.69
N GLY A 84 6.21 13.60 -5.23
CA GLY A 84 4.96 13.88 -5.92
C GLY A 84 3.76 13.41 -5.13
N TYR A 85 2.59 13.88 -5.53
CA TYR A 85 1.32 13.46 -4.93
C TYR A 85 0.20 13.42 -5.97
N GLN A 86 -0.86 12.72 -5.62
CA GLN A 86 -2.12 12.72 -6.36
C GLN A 86 -3.29 12.70 -5.37
N LEU A 87 -4.27 13.56 -5.61
CA LEU A 87 -5.52 13.58 -4.86
C LEU A 87 -6.59 12.80 -5.62
N PHE A 88 -7.37 12.02 -4.87
CA PHE A 88 -8.51 11.28 -5.39
C PHE A 88 -9.76 11.58 -4.56
N PRO A 89 -10.96 11.49 -5.15
CA PRO A 89 -12.20 11.56 -4.40
C PRO A 89 -12.22 10.60 -3.21
N GLY A 90 -12.81 11.00 -2.11
CA GLY A 90 -12.82 10.23 -0.87
C GLY A 90 -13.50 8.86 -0.96
N ASN A 91 -14.33 8.63 -1.98
CA ASN A 91 -14.95 7.34 -2.29
C ASN A 91 -14.14 6.49 -3.28
N THR A 92 -12.96 6.93 -3.69
CA THR A 92 -12.07 6.17 -4.58
C THR A 92 -11.59 4.91 -3.87
N TYR A 93 -11.69 3.79 -4.55
CA TYR A 93 -11.10 2.54 -4.11
C TYR A 93 -9.61 2.49 -4.43
N GLU A 94 -8.78 1.93 -3.54
CA GLU A 94 -7.31 1.93 -3.68
C GLU A 94 -6.78 1.47 -5.06
N PRO A 95 -7.28 0.38 -5.66
CA PRO A 95 -6.72 -0.14 -6.90
C PRO A 95 -6.69 0.81 -8.11
N PRO A 96 -7.74 1.60 -8.42
CA PRO A 96 -7.73 2.48 -9.58
C PRO A 96 -6.74 3.64 -9.50
N SER A 97 -6.14 3.89 -8.34
CA SER A 97 -5.18 4.98 -8.15
C SER A 97 -3.84 4.74 -8.84
N LEU A 98 -3.43 3.47 -9.00
CA LEU A 98 -2.12 3.13 -9.54
C LEU A 98 -1.91 3.56 -11.01
N PRO A 99 -2.84 3.35 -11.95
CA PRO A 99 -2.69 3.82 -13.34
C PRO A 99 -2.45 5.33 -13.44
N ALA A 100 -3.17 6.14 -12.65
CA ALA A 100 -3.00 7.60 -12.63
C ALA A 100 -1.59 8.01 -12.16
N ILE A 101 -1.06 7.33 -11.15
CA ILE A 101 0.31 7.56 -10.67
C ILE A 101 1.35 7.15 -11.72
N LEU A 102 1.18 6.00 -12.37
CA LEU A 102 2.08 5.55 -13.42
C LEU A 102 2.12 6.51 -14.60
N GLU A 103 0.97 7.04 -14.99
CA GLU A 103 0.89 8.05 -16.03
C GLU A 103 1.63 9.34 -15.62
N LYS A 104 1.42 9.81 -14.40
CA LYS A 104 2.10 10.98 -13.85
C LYS A 104 3.62 10.80 -13.82
N LEU A 105 4.13 9.65 -13.38
CA LEU A 105 5.56 9.33 -13.39
C LEU A 105 6.15 9.40 -14.80
N LYS A 106 5.46 8.90 -15.80
CA LYS A 106 5.92 8.91 -17.19
C LYS A 106 5.81 10.27 -17.85
N THR A 107 4.66 10.94 -17.72
CA THR A 107 4.35 12.14 -18.48
C THR A 107 4.89 13.40 -17.85
N LYS A 108 4.75 13.57 -16.53
CA LYS A 108 5.15 14.77 -15.80
C LYS A 108 6.63 14.74 -15.41
N TYR A 109 7.12 13.58 -14.96
CA TYR A 109 8.48 13.46 -14.44
C TYR A 109 9.45 12.76 -15.40
N HIS A 110 8.96 12.32 -16.57
CA HIS A 110 9.77 11.64 -17.60
C HIS A 110 10.57 10.43 -17.04
N ILE A 111 10.07 9.81 -15.98
CA ILE A 111 10.70 8.65 -15.35
C ILE A 111 10.49 7.44 -16.23
N THR A 112 11.57 6.88 -16.73
CA THR A 112 11.55 5.67 -17.58
C THR A 112 11.91 4.42 -16.82
N ARG A 113 12.68 4.54 -15.73
CA ARG A 113 13.11 3.44 -14.88
C ARG A 113 12.96 3.82 -13.42
N VAL A 114 12.10 3.08 -12.72
CA VAL A 114 11.89 3.24 -11.29
C VAL A 114 11.42 1.90 -10.72
N VAL A 115 11.83 1.58 -9.51
CA VAL A 115 11.29 0.47 -8.75
C VAL A 115 10.13 1.00 -7.91
N LEU A 116 8.91 0.68 -8.29
CA LEU A 116 7.73 1.03 -7.52
C LEU A 116 7.57 0.09 -6.33
N VAL A 117 7.52 0.65 -5.12
CA VAL A 117 7.26 -0.12 -3.89
C VAL A 117 5.89 0.26 -3.35
N ALA A 118 4.99 -0.70 -3.24
CA ALA A 118 3.64 -0.47 -2.76
C ALA A 118 3.11 -1.62 -1.89
N ASP A 119 2.17 -1.28 -0.98
CA ASP A 119 1.55 -2.25 -0.09
C ASP A 119 0.55 -3.15 -0.82
N ARG A 120 0.24 -4.27 -0.18
CA ARG A 120 -0.68 -5.31 -0.64
C ARG A 120 -2.11 -4.83 -0.94
N GLY A 121 -2.54 -3.68 -0.41
CA GLY A 121 -3.84 -3.08 -0.66
C GLY A 121 -4.03 -2.63 -2.11
N ILE A 122 -2.94 -2.20 -2.73
CA ILE A 122 -2.92 -1.60 -4.08
C ILE A 122 -2.90 -2.68 -5.18
N ILE A 123 -2.62 -3.95 -4.82
CA ILE A 123 -2.43 -5.00 -5.82
C ILE A 123 -3.75 -5.65 -6.22
N THR A 124 -4.12 -5.39 -7.45
CA THR A 124 -5.09 -6.19 -8.21
C THR A 124 -4.40 -6.85 -9.40
N LYS A 125 -5.09 -7.80 -10.04
CA LYS A 125 -4.60 -8.41 -11.29
C LYS A 125 -4.41 -7.36 -12.38
N ASP A 126 -5.31 -6.38 -12.44
CA ASP A 126 -5.29 -5.31 -13.44
C ASP A 126 -4.12 -4.37 -13.22
N ASN A 127 -3.89 -3.92 -11.98
CA ASN A 127 -2.75 -3.08 -11.64
C ASN A 127 -1.41 -3.78 -11.92
N LEU A 128 -1.31 -5.07 -11.65
CA LEU A 128 -0.11 -5.86 -11.98
C LEU A 128 0.09 -5.94 -13.48
N ALA A 129 -0.98 -6.14 -14.25
CA ALA A 129 -0.91 -6.15 -15.71
C ALA A 129 -0.47 -4.80 -16.27
N ASP A 130 -0.94 -3.69 -15.70
CA ASP A 130 -0.54 -2.34 -16.10
C ASP A 130 0.93 -2.05 -15.80
N LEU A 131 1.45 -2.48 -14.65
CA LEU A 131 2.88 -2.40 -14.33
C LEU A 131 3.74 -3.18 -15.33
N LEU A 132 3.35 -4.41 -15.65
CA LEU A 132 4.04 -5.26 -16.61
C LEU A 132 4.01 -4.66 -18.04
N LYS A 133 2.87 -4.15 -18.48
CA LYS A 133 2.75 -3.43 -19.77
C LYS A 133 3.63 -2.19 -19.80
N ALA A 134 3.70 -1.48 -18.68
CA ALA A 134 4.53 -0.30 -18.53
C ALA A 134 6.03 -0.62 -18.46
N ARG A 135 6.41 -1.89 -18.36
CA ARG A 135 7.79 -2.38 -18.14
C ARG A 135 8.45 -1.74 -16.92
N MET A 136 7.67 -1.49 -15.89
CA MET A 136 8.18 -0.94 -14.63
C MET A 136 8.66 -2.07 -13.72
N GLU A 137 9.77 -1.84 -13.04
CA GLU A 137 10.21 -2.70 -11.96
C GLU A 137 9.36 -2.43 -10.71
N PHE A 138 9.07 -3.46 -9.92
CA PHE A 138 8.21 -3.27 -8.75
C PHE A 138 8.56 -4.24 -7.60
N ILE A 139 8.29 -3.80 -6.39
CA ILE A 139 8.26 -4.61 -5.17
C ILE A 139 6.88 -4.42 -4.55
N LEU A 140 6.07 -5.46 -4.60
CA LEU A 140 4.68 -5.39 -4.17
C LEU A 140 4.41 -6.39 -3.05
N GLY A 141 3.71 -5.94 -2.00
CA GLY A 141 3.23 -6.82 -0.94
C GLY A 141 2.16 -7.78 -1.49
N MET A 142 2.24 -9.08 -1.24
CA MET A 142 1.29 -10.06 -1.72
C MET A 142 0.43 -10.64 -0.60
N LYS A 143 -0.86 -10.89 -0.89
CA LYS A 143 -1.78 -11.56 0.05
C LYS A 143 -1.65 -13.08 -0.10
N LEU A 144 -1.00 -13.75 0.83
CA LEU A 144 -0.79 -15.21 0.76
C LEU A 144 -2.10 -16.00 0.69
N TRP A 145 -3.15 -15.53 1.36
CA TRP A 145 -4.46 -16.20 1.33
C TRP A 145 -5.15 -16.16 -0.03
N SER A 146 -4.73 -15.28 -0.96
CA SER A 146 -5.25 -15.24 -2.34
C SER A 146 -4.60 -16.28 -3.26
N MET A 147 -3.57 -16.96 -2.79
CA MET A 147 -2.92 -18.05 -3.52
C MET A 147 -3.75 -19.34 -3.47
N THR A 148 -3.53 -20.24 -4.43
CA THR A 148 -4.10 -21.58 -4.37
C THR A 148 -3.59 -22.36 -3.16
N ALA A 149 -4.36 -23.33 -2.64
CA ALA A 149 -3.95 -24.14 -1.50
C ALA A 149 -2.59 -24.84 -1.70
N ALA A 150 -2.31 -25.29 -2.93
CA ALA A 150 -1.01 -25.89 -3.26
C ALA A 150 0.16 -24.91 -3.10
N TRP A 151 -0.02 -23.64 -3.48
CA TRP A 151 0.98 -22.60 -3.30
C TRP A 151 1.11 -22.18 -1.84
N GLN A 152 0.00 -22.07 -1.11
CA GLN A 152 0.03 -21.81 0.32
C GLN A 152 0.83 -22.88 1.05
N ALA A 153 0.62 -24.17 0.75
CA ALA A 153 1.39 -25.27 1.31
C ALA A 153 2.89 -25.14 1.03
N LYS A 154 3.26 -24.81 -0.22
CA LYS A 154 4.67 -24.56 -0.57
C LYS A 154 5.28 -23.41 0.22
N VAL A 155 4.55 -22.30 0.37
CA VAL A 155 5.00 -21.13 1.12
C VAL A 155 5.12 -21.44 2.61
N MET A 156 4.23 -22.26 3.16
CA MET A 156 4.25 -22.62 4.58
C MET A 156 5.30 -23.67 4.96
N ASP A 157 5.91 -24.33 3.99
CA ASP A 157 6.99 -25.31 4.22
C ASP A 157 8.30 -24.61 4.64
N LYS A 158 8.53 -24.57 5.94
CA LYS A 158 9.71 -23.92 6.54
C LYS A 158 11.03 -24.63 6.24
N SER A 159 11.02 -25.88 5.83
CA SER A 159 12.24 -26.65 5.54
C SER A 159 13.07 -26.05 4.41
N GLN A 160 12.43 -25.24 3.56
CA GLN A 160 13.01 -24.60 2.38
C GLN A 160 13.48 -23.15 2.64
N TYR A 161 13.39 -22.67 3.88
CA TYR A 161 13.81 -21.33 4.24
C TYR A 161 15.26 -21.31 4.73
N ARG A 162 16.00 -20.25 4.39
CA ARG A 162 17.31 -19.97 4.94
C ARG A 162 17.25 -18.89 6.01
N ALA A 163 18.09 -18.97 7.01
CA ALA A 163 18.21 -17.94 8.02
C ALA A 163 18.76 -16.64 7.39
N LEU A 164 18.12 -15.52 7.69
CA LEU A 164 18.54 -14.19 7.27
C LEU A 164 19.40 -13.52 8.35
N ASN A 165 19.23 -13.89 9.61
CA ASN A 165 19.98 -13.37 10.75
C ASN A 165 20.68 -14.52 11.51
N LYS A 166 21.69 -14.15 12.32
CA LYS A 166 22.52 -15.12 13.08
C LYS A 166 21.70 -15.92 14.12
N SER A 167 20.61 -15.33 14.64
CA SER A 167 19.75 -16.00 15.63
C SER A 167 18.76 -16.98 15.03
N GLY A 168 18.63 -17.05 13.71
CA GLY A 168 17.64 -17.91 13.04
C GLY A 168 16.19 -17.51 13.27
N THR A 169 15.94 -16.34 13.87
CA THR A 169 14.59 -15.82 14.16
C THR A 169 13.91 -15.14 12.97
N LEU A 170 14.68 -14.86 11.92
CA LEU A 170 14.19 -14.33 10.66
C LEU A 170 14.64 -15.26 9.54
N LEU A 171 13.66 -15.81 8.82
CA LEU A 171 13.88 -16.74 7.73
C LEU A 171 13.41 -16.10 6.42
N LEU A 172 14.06 -16.50 5.31
CA LEU A 172 13.74 -16.03 3.97
C LEU A 172 13.72 -17.22 3.01
N ARG A 173 12.75 -17.18 2.12
CA ARG A 173 12.68 -18.08 0.95
C ARG A 173 12.42 -17.25 -0.29
N GLU A 174 13.13 -17.60 -1.35
CA GLU A 174 12.94 -17.06 -2.68
C GLU A 174 12.40 -18.14 -3.61
N MET A 175 11.42 -17.79 -4.42
CA MET A 175 10.79 -18.72 -5.36
C MET A 175 10.22 -17.93 -6.55
N GLU A 176 9.93 -18.64 -7.63
CA GLU A 176 9.22 -18.07 -8.79
C GLU A 176 7.72 -18.32 -8.64
N TYR A 177 6.92 -17.29 -8.87
CA TYR A 177 5.48 -17.34 -8.87
C TYR A 177 4.92 -16.52 -10.03
N GLN A 178 4.22 -17.18 -10.96
CA GLN A 178 3.59 -16.53 -12.14
C GLN A 178 4.57 -15.66 -12.95
N GLY A 179 5.79 -16.14 -13.16
CA GLY A 179 6.82 -15.42 -13.91
C GLY A 179 7.48 -14.26 -13.16
N SER A 180 7.18 -14.10 -11.88
CA SER A 180 7.75 -13.07 -11.03
C SER A 180 8.51 -13.67 -9.85
N ARG A 181 9.51 -12.95 -9.37
CA ARG A 181 10.29 -13.32 -8.19
C ARG A 181 9.46 -13.08 -6.94
N LEU A 182 9.15 -14.13 -6.19
CA LEU A 182 8.45 -14.07 -4.91
C LEU A 182 9.45 -14.23 -3.77
N ILE A 183 9.50 -13.22 -2.88
CA ILE A 183 10.32 -13.27 -1.66
C ILE A 183 9.37 -13.41 -0.47
N VAL A 184 9.53 -14.50 0.27
CA VAL A 184 8.73 -14.76 1.46
C VAL A 184 9.62 -14.70 2.69
N THR A 185 9.22 -13.92 3.67
CA THR A 185 9.90 -13.83 4.96
C THR A 185 9.04 -14.42 6.06
N TRP A 186 9.66 -15.07 7.02
CA TRP A 186 9.06 -15.56 8.24
C TRP A 186 9.82 -15.01 9.44
N SER A 187 9.11 -14.49 10.44
CA SER A 187 9.68 -13.93 11.66
C SER A 187 9.11 -14.66 12.87
N GLN A 188 9.98 -15.11 13.79
CA GLN A 188 9.56 -15.73 15.05
C GLN A 188 8.72 -14.76 15.88
N GLU A 189 9.19 -13.53 16.05
CA GLU A 189 8.47 -12.50 16.80
C GLU A 189 7.04 -12.29 16.28
N ARG A 190 6.87 -12.22 14.96
CA ARG A 190 5.56 -12.06 14.34
C ARG A 190 4.70 -13.30 14.53
N ALA A 191 5.28 -14.49 14.43
CA ALA A 191 4.56 -15.74 14.67
C ALA A 191 4.06 -15.86 16.12
N ASP A 192 4.87 -15.47 17.10
CA ASP A 192 4.52 -15.49 18.52
C ASP A 192 3.40 -14.46 18.80
N ARG A 193 3.53 -13.26 18.25
CA ARG A 193 2.47 -12.24 18.34
C ARG A 193 1.15 -12.70 17.74
N ASP A 194 1.19 -13.29 16.55
CA ASP A 194 -0.01 -13.79 15.87
C ASP A 194 -0.63 -14.97 16.63
N ALA A 195 0.19 -15.83 17.26
CA ALA A 195 -0.27 -16.90 18.14
C ALA A 195 -1.00 -16.34 19.36
N PHE A 196 -0.40 -15.37 20.04
CA PHE A 196 -1.01 -14.70 21.19
C PHE A 196 -2.37 -14.06 20.83
N ILE A 197 -2.42 -13.33 19.71
CA ILE A 197 -3.68 -12.70 19.26
C ILE A 197 -4.75 -13.77 18.98
N ARG A 198 -4.41 -14.90 18.34
CA ARG A 198 -5.37 -15.99 18.08
C ARG A 198 -5.87 -16.60 19.38
N GLU A 199 -5.02 -16.82 20.37
CA GLU A 199 -5.42 -17.34 21.67
C GLU A 199 -6.40 -16.41 22.38
N GLU A 200 -6.13 -15.11 22.39
CA GLU A 200 -7.02 -14.11 22.96
C GLU A 200 -8.40 -14.06 22.25
N ILE A 201 -8.40 -14.15 20.92
CA ILE A 201 -9.66 -14.22 20.14
C ILE A 201 -10.43 -15.50 20.48
N VAL A 202 -9.77 -16.65 20.50
CA VAL A 202 -10.42 -17.94 20.83
C VAL A 202 -10.98 -17.91 22.27
N LYS A 203 -10.23 -17.33 23.22
CA LYS A 203 -10.70 -17.15 24.59
C LYS A 203 -11.98 -16.31 24.64
N LYS A 204 -11.99 -15.15 23.99
CA LYS A 204 -13.17 -14.28 23.91
C LYS A 204 -14.39 -15.01 23.28
N ILE A 205 -14.17 -15.75 22.19
CA ILE A 205 -15.22 -16.52 21.54
C ILE A 205 -15.78 -17.58 22.50
N ARG A 206 -14.93 -18.31 23.20
CA ARG A 206 -15.37 -19.34 24.20
C ARG A 206 -16.18 -18.71 25.33
N GLU A 207 -15.75 -17.57 25.86
CA GLU A 207 -16.46 -16.82 26.89
C GLU A 207 -17.84 -16.35 26.41
N GLN A 208 -17.97 -15.97 25.15
CA GLN A 208 -19.26 -15.56 24.58
C GLN A 208 -20.18 -16.72 24.29
N LEU A 209 -19.65 -17.84 23.79
CA LEU A 209 -20.41 -19.05 23.59
C LEU A 209 -20.96 -19.66 24.92
N ALA A 210 -20.26 -19.41 26.01
CA ALA A 210 -20.71 -19.82 27.35
C ALA A 210 -21.87 -18.96 27.90
N LYS A 211 -22.20 -17.83 27.30
CA LYS A 211 -23.35 -17.00 27.69
C LYS A 211 -24.64 -17.65 27.21
N LYS A 212 -25.72 -17.47 28.02
CA LYS A 212 -27.02 -18.09 27.79
C LYS A 212 -27.72 -17.71 26.46
N ASN A 213 -27.34 -16.51 25.89
CA ASN A 213 -27.77 -16.01 24.57
C ASN A 213 -26.59 -15.34 23.87
N PRO A 214 -25.78 -16.07 23.10
CA PRO A 214 -24.69 -15.48 22.33
C PRO A 214 -25.22 -14.63 21.16
N GLU A 215 -24.73 -13.41 21.01
CA GLU A 215 -25.10 -12.54 19.89
C GLU A 215 -24.36 -13.00 18.61
N PRO A 216 -25.07 -13.40 17.54
CA PRO A 216 -24.42 -13.93 16.32
C PRO A 216 -23.44 -12.96 15.64
N LYS A 217 -23.68 -11.65 15.77
CA LYS A 217 -22.85 -10.59 15.14
C LYS A 217 -21.41 -10.48 15.70
N GLN A 218 -21.11 -11.18 16.78
CA GLN A 218 -19.80 -11.14 17.43
C GLN A 218 -18.83 -12.22 16.89
N PHE A 219 -19.30 -13.06 15.96
CA PHE A 219 -18.54 -14.20 15.42
C PHE A 219 -18.18 -14.03 13.92
N VAL A 220 -18.44 -12.85 13.35
CA VAL A 220 -18.14 -12.54 11.93
C VAL A 220 -16.92 -11.66 11.81
#